data_d06efcbcb6a4b53eca713be78bda7c17
#
_entry.id   d06efcbcb6a4b53eca713be78bda7c17
#
_cell.length_a   1.000
_cell.length_b   1.000
_cell.length_c   1.000
_cell.angle_alpha   90.00
_cell.angle_beta   90.00
_cell.angle_gamma   90.00
#
_symmetry.space_group_name_H-M   'P 1'
#
loop_
_entity.id
_entity.type
_entity.pdbx_description
1 polymer ?
#
loop_
_entity_poly.entity_id
_entity_poly.type
_entity_poly.pdbx_seq_one_letter_code
_entity_poly.pdbx_strand_id
1 'polypeptide(L)'
;LNDSRFNWEKLVRMIMTHLILLIDRLTEKNRQSVLIFDDSLFSRNRSKKVELLAKVFDHTSHKFCKGFRMLTLGWSDGNTFLPISFNLLSSTKDENVLCGAKTVDKRTLAYKRRVQARQSTLDVMLTLLRGAKDIPAKFVLFDSWFTMPKTVVRVKKENRDVIGMIRITEKIHYQYQGQWQNVKDIYQKI
;
A
#
# COMPACT_ATOMS: atom_id res chain seq x y z
N LEU A 1 -3.70 7.12 23.31
CA LEU A 1 -3.24 6.93 21.93
C LEU A 1 -1.70 7.02 21.79
N ASN A 2 -0.98 7.67 22.72
CA ASN A 2 0.48 7.82 22.63
C ASN A 2 1.29 6.69 23.29
N ASP A 3 0.65 5.64 23.80
CA ASP A 3 1.37 4.51 24.39
C ASP A 3 2.00 3.65 23.30
N SER A 4 3.34 3.70 23.23
CA SER A 4 4.14 2.97 22.24
C SER A 4 4.14 1.44 22.42
N ARG A 5 3.65 0.95 23.55
CA ARG A 5 3.52 -0.49 23.86
C ARG A 5 2.30 -1.10 23.17
N PHE A 6 1.26 -0.29 22.90
CA PHE A 6 0.06 -0.76 22.23
C PHE A 6 0.25 -0.88 20.71
N ASN A 7 -0.14 -2.01 20.18
CA ASN A 7 -0.19 -2.23 18.75
C ASN A 7 -1.54 -1.78 18.18
N TRP A 8 -1.68 -0.46 18.01
CA TRP A 8 -2.89 0.17 17.46
C TRP A 8 -3.25 -0.35 16.07
N GLU A 9 -2.25 -0.61 15.23
CA GLU A 9 -2.47 -1.19 13.90
C GLU A 9 -3.13 -2.56 13.99
N LYS A 10 -2.63 -3.44 14.88
CA LYS A 10 -3.24 -4.75 15.13
C LYS A 10 -4.67 -4.61 15.64
N LEU A 11 -4.92 -3.68 16.57
CA LEU A 11 -6.27 -3.45 17.12
C LEU A 11 -7.24 -3.00 16.03
N VAL A 12 -6.89 -1.98 15.25
CA VAL A 12 -7.72 -1.49 14.13
C VAL A 12 -8.00 -2.62 13.14
N ARG A 13 -6.98 -3.35 12.73
CA ARG A 13 -7.14 -4.47 11.81
C ARG A 13 -8.08 -5.56 12.36
N MET A 14 -7.96 -5.91 13.64
CA MET A 14 -8.87 -6.90 14.26
C MET A 14 -10.32 -6.42 14.25
N ILE A 15 -10.56 -5.15 14.61
CA ILE A 15 -11.91 -4.56 14.59
C ILE A 15 -12.46 -4.56 13.16
N MET A 16 -11.66 -4.10 12.19
CA MET A 16 -12.09 -4.04 10.78
C MET A 16 -12.34 -5.43 10.20
N THR A 17 -11.49 -6.42 10.51
CA THR A 17 -11.73 -7.80 10.09
C THR A 17 -13.07 -8.32 10.63
N HIS A 18 -13.37 -8.04 11.91
CA HIS A 18 -14.66 -8.45 12.50
C HIS A 18 -15.85 -7.77 11.83
N LEU A 19 -15.77 -6.46 11.58
CA LEU A 19 -16.80 -5.71 10.87
C LEU A 19 -17.00 -6.22 9.44
N ILE A 20 -15.94 -6.51 8.71
CA ILE A 20 -15.99 -7.06 7.35
C ILE A 20 -16.73 -8.41 7.35
N LEU A 21 -16.40 -9.29 8.28
CA LEU A 21 -17.06 -10.58 8.41
C LEU A 21 -18.56 -10.46 8.78
N LEU A 22 -18.93 -9.45 9.56
CA LEU A 22 -20.33 -9.14 9.83
C LEU A 22 -21.06 -8.63 8.58
N ILE A 23 -20.46 -7.69 7.84
CA ILE A 23 -21.01 -7.18 6.58
C ILE A 23 -21.19 -8.33 5.57
N ASP A 24 -20.19 -9.19 5.42
CA ASP A 24 -20.24 -10.32 4.50
C ASP A 24 -21.39 -11.29 4.82
N ARG A 25 -21.72 -11.47 6.10
CA ARG A 25 -22.88 -12.28 6.55
C ARG A 25 -24.23 -11.62 6.31
N LEU A 26 -24.28 -10.29 6.35
CA LEU A 26 -25.52 -9.50 6.25
C LEU A 26 -25.82 -9.08 4.80
N THR A 27 -24.91 -9.30 3.87
CA THR A 27 -25.02 -8.87 2.48
C THR A 27 -25.15 -10.07 1.53
N GLU A 28 -25.63 -9.79 0.32
CA GLU A 28 -25.78 -10.81 -0.72
C GLU A 28 -24.42 -11.39 -1.13
N LYS A 29 -24.38 -12.71 -1.35
CA LYS A 29 -23.16 -13.45 -1.72
C LYS A 29 -22.58 -13.08 -3.09
N ASN A 30 -23.30 -12.32 -3.90
CA ASN A 30 -22.87 -11.90 -5.24
C ASN A 30 -21.94 -10.69 -5.23
N ARG A 31 -21.68 -10.07 -4.08
CA ARG A 31 -20.78 -8.92 -3.97
C ARG A 31 -19.31 -9.37 -4.06
N GLN A 32 -18.56 -8.67 -4.88
CA GLN A 32 -17.12 -8.91 -5.00
C GLN A 32 -16.37 -8.00 -4.03
N SER A 33 -15.78 -8.62 -3.01
CA SER A 33 -14.91 -7.92 -2.07
C SER A 33 -13.52 -7.73 -2.63
N VAL A 34 -12.95 -6.56 -2.43
CA VAL A 34 -11.62 -6.19 -2.89
C VAL A 34 -10.79 -5.53 -1.79
N LEU A 35 -9.50 -5.74 -1.82
CA LEU A 35 -8.52 -4.95 -1.06
C LEU A 35 -8.01 -3.82 -1.95
N ILE A 36 -7.88 -2.62 -1.40
CA ILE A 36 -7.48 -1.43 -2.15
C ILE A 36 -6.24 -0.84 -1.53
N PHE A 37 -5.19 -0.63 -2.33
CA PHE A 37 -4.02 0.15 -1.94
C PHE A 37 -4.05 1.53 -2.59
N ASP A 38 -3.87 2.54 -1.75
CA ASP A 38 -3.68 3.92 -2.18
C ASP A 38 -2.46 4.53 -1.50
N ASP A 39 -1.78 5.41 -2.21
CA ASP A 39 -0.58 6.09 -1.76
C ASP A 39 -0.74 7.59 -1.87
N SER A 40 -1.05 8.21 -0.74
CA SER A 40 -1.35 9.62 -0.62
C SER A 40 -0.18 10.41 -0.02
N LEU A 41 -0.08 11.68 -0.38
CA LEU A 41 0.86 12.59 0.22
C LEU A 41 0.39 13.05 1.61
N PHE A 42 1.19 12.81 2.64
CA PHE A 42 0.99 13.38 3.97
C PHE A 42 1.94 14.57 4.20
N SER A 43 1.50 15.75 3.79
CA SER A 43 2.31 16.97 3.83
C SER A 43 2.60 17.44 5.27
N ARG A 44 3.86 17.83 5.51
CA ARG A 44 4.36 18.39 6.76
C ARG A 44 5.31 19.58 6.53
N ASN A 45 4.99 20.43 5.57
CA ASN A 45 5.85 21.53 5.12
C ASN A 45 6.30 22.48 6.24
N ARG A 46 5.44 22.73 7.24
CA ARG A 46 5.76 23.59 8.39
C ARG A 46 6.55 22.90 9.50
N SER A 47 6.68 21.57 9.45
CA SER A 47 7.37 20.81 10.49
C SER A 47 8.88 20.94 10.36
N LYS A 48 9.57 21.08 11.50
CA LYS A 48 11.03 21.22 11.59
C LYS A 48 11.70 20.04 12.30
N LYS A 49 11.01 19.37 13.21
CA LYS A 49 11.59 18.36 14.12
C LYS A 49 10.80 17.04 14.15
N VAL A 50 9.98 16.78 13.11
CA VAL A 50 9.28 15.50 13.03
C VAL A 50 10.26 14.42 12.62
N GLU A 51 10.31 13.36 13.40
CA GLU A 51 11.17 12.21 13.19
C GLU A 51 10.91 11.55 11.84
N LEU A 52 11.97 11.19 11.11
CA LEU A 52 11.93 10.62 9.76
C LEU A 52 11.26 11.52 8.70
N LEU A 53 11.10 12.82 8.98
CA LEU A 53 10.62 13.78 8.00
C LEU A 53 11.49 13.72 6.74
N ALA A 54 10.89 13.63 5.57
CA ALA A 54 11.63 13.50 4.32
C ALA A 54 11.15 14.48 3.24
N LYS A 55 11.99 14.68 2.23
CA LYS A 55 11.58 15.26 0.94
C LYS A 55 10.86 14.19 0.16
N VAL A 56 9.59 14.40 -0.12
CA VAL A 56 8.73 13.51 -0.91
C VAL A 56 8.22 14.23 -2.13
N PHE A 57 8.11 13.52 -3.24
CA PHE A 57 7.61 14.09 -4.48
C PHE A 57 6.08 14.07 -4.49
N ASP A 58 5.48 15.22 -4.73
CA ASP A 58 4.05 15.37 -4.94
C ASP A 58 3.73 15.25 -6.43
N HIS A 59 3.05 14.18 -6.81
CA HIS A 59 2.67 13.91 -8.20
C HIS A 59 1.60 14.86 -8.74
N THR A 60 0.85 15.53 -7.86
CA THR A 60 -0.19 16.48 -8.25
C THR A 60 0.39 17.84 -8.61
N SER A 61 1.27 18.36 -7.75
CA SER A 61 1.91 19.67 -7.95
C SER A 61 3.24 19.60 -8.71
N HIS A 62 3.74 18.39 -9.00
CA HIS A 62 5.05 18.12 -9.61
C HIS A 62 6.22 18.78 -8.86
N LYS A 63 6.14 18.90 -7.54
CA LYS A 63 7.15 19.53 -6.68
C LYS A 63 7.53 18.62 -5.51
N PHE A 64 8.73 18.84 -5.00
CA PHE A 64 9.12 18.23 -3.73
C PHE A 64 8.54 19.02 -2.56
N CYS A 65 7.97 18.32 -1.59
CA CYS A 65 7.52 18.86 -0.32
C CYS A 65 8.11 18.11 0.86
N LYS A 66 7.96 18.66 2.06
CA LYS A 66 8.32 17.96 3.31
C LYS A 66 7.12 17.15 3.79
N GLY A 67 7.33 15.89 4.09
CA GLY A 67 6.24 15.03 4.54
C GLY A 67 6.59 13.56 4.51
N PHE A 68 5.56 12.78 4.29
CA PHE A 68 5.58 11.33 4.18
C PHE A 68 4.66 10.89 3.04
N ARG A 69 4.88 9.71 2.52
CA ARG A 69 3.90 9.01 1.72
C ARG A 69 3.07 8.14 2.65
N MET A 70 1.76 8.25 2.59
CA MET A 70 0.85 7.45 3.38
C MET A 70 0.28 6.33 2.51
N LEU A 71 0.85 5.15 2.67
CA LEU A 71 0.34 3.95 2.02
C LEU A 71 -0.81 3.40 2.86
N THR A 72 -1.99 3.37 2.30
CA THR A 72 -3.22 2.90 2.94
C THR A 72 -3.67 1.59 2.33
N LEU A 73 -4.11 0.64 3.16
CA LEU A 73 -4.84 -0.55 2.78
C LEU A 73 -6.27 -0.44 3.28
N GLY A 74 -7.22 -0.51 2.37
CA GLY A 74 -8.65 -0.57 2.64
C GLY A 74 -9.29 -1.84 2.09
N TRP A 75 -10.52 -2.08 2.48
CA TRP A 75 -11.42 -3.08 1.94
C TRP A 75 -12.69 -2.43 1.42
N SER A 76 -13.24 -2.97 0.34
CA SER A 76 -14.54 -2.54 -0.18
C SER A 76 -15.30 -3.70 -0.79
N ASP A 77 -16.63 -3.65 -0.67
CA ASP A 77 -17.60 -4.52 -1.35
C ASP A 77 -18.34 -3.80 -2.49
N GLY A 78 -17.85 -2.63 -2.89
CA GLY A 78 -18.47 -1.76 -3.88
C GLY A 78 -19.43 -0.72 -3.29
N ASN A 79 -19.98 -0.94 -2.09
CA ASN A 79 -20.89 0.01 -1.41
C ASN A 79 -20.28 0.59 -0.13
N THR A 80 -19.48 -0.20 0.56
CA THR A 80 -18.82 0.18 1.82
C THR A 80 -17.32 0.22 1.61
N PHE A 81 -16.66 1.21 2.20
CA PHE A 81 -15.20 1.26 2.29
C PHE A 81 -14.75 1.26 3.75
N LEU A 82 -13.85 0.36 4.12
CA LEU A 82 -13.28 0.27 5.46
C LEU A 82 -11.75 0.33 5.40
N PRO A 83 -11.12 1.33 6.04
CA PRO A 83 -9.67 1.38 6.16
C PRO A 83 -9.19 0.29 7.12
N ILE A 84 -8.27 -0.56 6.68
CA ILE A 84 -7.75 -1.69 7.46
C ILE A 84 -6.45 -1.31 8.18
N SER A 85 -5.55 -0.70 7.44
CA SER A 85 -4.20 -0.40 7.92
C SER A 85 -3.56 0.69 7.07
N PHE A 86 -2.56 1.36 7.62
CA PHE A 86 -1.76 2.33 6.87
C PHE A 86 -0.33 2.37 7.39
N ASN A 87 0.57 2.89 6.57
CA ASN A 87 1.96 3.15 6.95
C ASN A 87 2.42 4.50 6.41
N LEU A 88 3.11 5.28 7.26
CA LEU A 88 3.78 6.51 6.83
C LEU A 88 5.20 6.15 6.39
N LEU A 89 5.45 6.31 5.10
CA LEU A 89 6.74 6.05 4.48
C LEU A 89 7.56 7.33 4.39
N SER A 90 8.78 7.24 4.87
CA SER A 90 9.84 8.22 4.66
C SER A 90 10.57 7.91 3.33
N SER A 91 11.74 8.46 3.12
CA SER A 91 12.58 8.09 1.99
C SER A 91 13.49 6.91 2.32
N THR A 92 13.70 6.00 1.37
CA THR A 92 14.73 4.96 1.46
C THR A 92 16.14 5.53 1.32
N LYS A 93 16.28 6.72 0.71
CA LYS A 93 17.54 7.42 0.50
C LYS A 93 17.81 8.37 1.66
N ASP A 94 19.01 8.29 2.24
CA ASP A 94 19.42 9.15 3.37
C ASP A 94 19.44 10.63 3.01
N GLU A 95 19.86 10.98 1.80
CA GLU A 95 19.92 12.35 1.28
C GLU A 95 18.57 13.10 1.32
N ASN A 96 17.46 12.35 1.26
CA ASN A 96 16.12 12.92 1.30
C ASN A 96 15.53 12.98 2.72
N VAL A 97 16.18 12.37 3.71
CA VAL A 97 15.70 12.40 5.11
C VAL A 97 16.20 13.68 5.77
N LEU A 98 15.26 14.52 6.21
CA LEU A 98 15.56 15.82 6.82
C LEU A 98 15.78 15.71 8.34
N CYS A 99 15.15 14.75 8.98
CA CYS A 99 15.28 14.51 10.42
C CYS A 99 15.47 13.01 10.65
N GLY A 100 16.54 12.64 11.33
CA GLY A 100 16.84 11.25 11.66
C GLY A 100 15.86 10.63 12.64
N ALA A 101 15.92 9.31 12.76
CA ALA A 101 15.16 8.57 13.74
C ALA A 101 15.80 8.72 15.13
N LYS A 102 14.97 8.79 16.18
CA LYS A 102 15.46 8.68 17.56
C LYS A 102 15.88 7.25 17.85
N THR A 103 16.91 7.12 18.64
CA THR A 103 17.35 5.82 19.15
C THR A 103 16.28 5.24 20.08
N VAL A 104 15.84 4.04 19.81
CA VAL A 104 14.87 3.29 20.62
C VAL A 104 15.28 1.82 20.69
N ASP A 105 14.83 1.12 21.73
CA ASP A 105 15.10 -0.32 21.86
C ASP A 105 14.56 -1.10 20.64
N LYS A 106 15.43 -1.90 20.01
CA LYS A 106 15.16 -2.67 18.80
C LYS A 106 14.03 -3.69 18.95
N ARG A 107 13.72 -4.10 20.17
CA ARG A 107 12.63 -5.04 20.48
C ARG A 107 11.25 -4.39 20.43
N THR A 108 11.18 -3.07 20.45
CA THR A 108 9.91 -2.32 20.54
C THR A 108 9.18 -2.21 19.20
N LEU A 109 7.87 -2.03 19.27
CA LEU A 109 7.06 -1.70 18.09
C LEU A 109 7.48 -0.36 17.47
N ALA A 110 7.92 0.57 18.31
CA ALA A 110 8.42 1.87 17.86
C ALA A 110 9.64 1.72 16.94
N TYR A 111 10.57 0.82 17.25
CA TYR A 111 11.69 0.51 16.37
C TYR A 111 11.23 -0.12 15.06
N LYS A 112 10.38 -1.13 15.13
CA LYS A 112 9.85 -1.84 13.94
C LYS A 112 9.17 -0.88 12.96
N ARG A 113 8.38 0.08 13.47
CA ARG A 113 7.73 1.12 12.65
C ARG A 113 8.73 2.05 11.96
N ARG A 114 9.83 2.42 12.64
CA ARG A 114 10.88 3.25 12.05
C ARG A 114 11.61 2.54 10.92
N VAL A 115 11.91 1.27 11.13
CA VAL A 115 12.50 0.42 10.08
C VAL A 115 11.54 0.30 8.90
N GLN A 116 10.28 0.02 9.14
CA GLN A 116 9.26 -0.12 8.10
C GLN A 116 9.06 1.17 7.32
N ALA A 117 9.09 2.33 7.98
CA ALA A 117 8.97 3.64 7.33
C ALA A 117 10.10 3.94 6.31
N ARG A 118 11.23 3.23 6.41
CA ARG A 118 12.38 3.34 5.52
C ARG A 118 12.46 2.23 4.46
N GLN A 119 11.51 1.31 4.44
CA GLN A 119 11.44 0.24 3.43
C GLN A 119 10.85 0.74 2.11
N SER A 120 11.02 -0.06 1.06
CA SER A 120 10.38 0.23 -0.22
C SER A 120 8.84 0.13 -0.09
N THR A 121 8.13 0.96 -0.84
CA THR A 121 6.65 0.94 -0.82
C THR A 121 6.10 -0.45 -1.14
N LEU A 122 6.74 -1.18 -2.07
CA LEU A 122 6.32 -2.54 -2.42
C LEU A 122 6.47 -3.53 -1.25
N ASP A 123 7.57 -3.47 -0.51
CA ASP A 123 7.79 -4.39 0.61
C ASP A 123 6.81 -4.10 1.76
N VAL A 124 6.52 -2.81 2.00
CA VAL A 124 5.50 -2.42 2.99
C VAL A 124 4.11 -2.84 2.52
N MET A 125 3.76 -2.65 1.25
CA MET A 125 2.50 -3.10 0.66
C MET A 125 2.28 -4.60 0.90
N LEU A 126 3.29 -5.43 0.63
CA LEU A 126 3.20 -6.88 0.86
C LEU A 126 3.10 -7.22 2.35
N THR A 127 3.76 -6.45 3.22
CA THR A 127 3.63 -6.63 4.67
C THR A 127 2.21 -6.34 5.16
N LEU A 128 1.60 -5.25 4.67
CA LEU A 128 0.20 -4.92 4.97
C LEU A 128 -0.76 -5.99 4.40
N LEU A 129 -0.51 -6.47 3.18
CA LEU A 129 -1.32 -7.50 2.53
C LEU A 129 -1.29 -8.82 3.33
N ARG A 130 -0.12 -9.27 3.77
CA ARG A 130 0.02 -10.44 4.66
C ARG A 130 -0.71 -10.26 5.98
N GLY A 131 -0.69 -9.04 6.52
CA GLY A 131 -1.46 -8.70 7.71
C GLY A 131 -2.97 -8.83 7.53
N ALA A 132 -3.48 -8.73 6.30
CA ALA A 132 -4.88 -8.83 5.92
C ALA A 132 -5.28 -10.21 5.35
N LYS A 133 -4.49 -11.27 5.60
CA LYS A 133 -4.71 -12.62 5.05
C LYS A 133 -6.08 -13.20 5.41
N ASP A 134 -6.60 -12.87 6.58
CA ASP A 134 -7.88 -13.38 7.11
C ASP A 134 -9.10 -12.59 6.60
N ILE A 135 -8.90 -11.55 5.79
CA ILE A 135 -9.98 -10.74 5.22
C ILE A 135 -10.45 -11.39 3.91
N PRO A 136 -11.76 -11.66 3.76
CA PRO A 136 -12.32 -12.26 2.55
C PRO A 136 -12.30 -11.24 1.40
N ALA A 137 -11.29 -11.35 0.53
CA ALA A 137 -11.21 -10.59 -0.71
C ALA A 137 -10.29 -11.33 -1.67
N LYS A 138 -10.77 -11.65 -2.85
CA LYS A 138 -9.98 -12.33 -3.88
C LYS A 138 -9.04 -11.37 -4.59
N PHE A 139 -9.47 -10.15 -4.80
CA PHE A 139 -8.77 -9.17 -5.63
C PHE A 139 -8.09 -8.09 -4.80
N VAL A 140 -6.96 -7.60 -5.32
CA VAL A 140 -6.25 -6.41 -4.85
C VAL A 140 -6.29 -5.37 -5.95
N LEU A 141 -6.81 -4.18 -5.63
CA LEU A 141 -6.88 -3.04 -6.52
C LEU A 141 -5.79 -2.03 -6.18
N PHE A 142 -5.15 -1.48 -7.18
CA PHE A 142 -4.24 -0.35 -7.06
C PHE A 142 -4.08 0.38 -8.40
N ASP A 143 -3.57 1.59 -8.34
CA ASP A 143 -3.36 2.40 -9.53
C ASP A 143 -2.20 1.93 -10.41
N SER A 144 -1.99 2.61 -11.53
CA SER A 144 -0.94 2.28 -12.50
C SER A 144 0.48 2.36 -11.94
N TRP A 145 0.70 3.09 -10.83
CA TRP A 145 2.00 3.18 -10.19
C TRP A 145 2.47 1.84 -9.61
N PHE A 146 1.54 1.07 -9.07
CA PHE A 146 1.81 -0.25 -8.50
C PHE A 146 1.68 -1.39 -9.51
N THR A 147 1.02 -1.18 -10.65
CA THR A 147 0.74 -2.22 -11.66
C THR A 147 1.99 -2.55 -12.49
N MET A 148 3.06 -2.92 -11.82
CA MET A 148 4.29 -3.41 -12.47
C MET A 148 4.30 -4.94 -12.44
N PRO A 149 4.84 -5.64 -13.47
CA PRO A 149 4.87 -7.10 -13.51
C PRO A 149 5.41 -7.74 -12.23
N LYS A 150 6.48 -7.18 -11.67
CA LYS A 150 7.07 -7.63 -10.40
C LYS A 150 6.09 -7.56 -9.23
N THR A 151 5.27 -6.50 -9.17
CA THR A 151 4.25 -6.33 -8.13
C THR A 151 3.15 -7.35 -8.27
N VAL A 152 2.63 -7.51 -9.48
CA VAL A 152 1.57 -8.48 -9.80
C VAL A 152 1.99 -9.90 -9.41
N VAL A 153 3.20 -10.33 -9.81
CA VAL A 153 3.72 -11.66 -9.46
C VAL A 153 3.84 -11.84 -7.94
N ARG A 154 4.27 -10.82 -7.21
CA ARG A 154 4.39 -10.89 -5.75
C ARG A 154 3.04 -10.96 -5.06
N VAL A 155 2.04 -10.20 -5.51
CA VAL A 155 0.66 -10.25 -4.98
C VAL A 155 0.02 -11.61 -5.28
N LYS A 156 0.23 -12.17 -6.45
CA LYS A 156 -0.23 -13.54 -6.80
C LYS A 156 0.34 -14.60 -5.85
N LYS A 157 1.57 -14.47 -5.38
CA LYS A 157 2.16 -15.37 -4.38
C LYS A 157 1.49 -15.29 -3.00
N GLU A 158 0.77 -14.22 -2.71
CA GLU A 158 -0.05 -14.07 -1.50
C GLU A 158 -1.50 -14.58 -1.71
N ASN A 159 -1.73 -15.41 -2.75
CA ASN A 159 -3.04 -15.98 -3.12
C ASN A 159 -4.11 -14.92 -3.39
N ARG A 160 -3.74 -13.79 -4.00
CA ARG A 160 -4.65 -12.71 -4.42
C ARG A 160 -4.47 -12.44 -5.90
N ASP A 161 -5.57 -12.13 -6.57
CA ASP A 161 -5.55 -11.64 -7.95
C ASP A 161 -5.42 -10.12 -7.95
N VAL A 162 -4.94 -9.57 -9.07
CA VAL A 162 -4.72 -8.12 -9.21
C VAL A 162 -5.68 -7.55 -10.23
N ILE A 163 -6.30 -6.43 -9.86
CA ILE A 163 -7.00 -5.55 -10.79
C ILE A 163 -6.30 -4.20 -10.72
N GLY A 164 -5.75 -3.74 -11.84
CA GLY A 164 -5.03 -2.47 -11.87
C GLY A 164 -4.90 -1.91 -13.27
N MET A 165 -4.78 -0.59 -13.35
CA MET A 165 -4.54 0.09 -14.62
C MET A 165 -3.12 -0.17 -15.08
N ILE A 166 -2.95 -0.67 -16.30
CA ILE A 166 -1.64 -0.91 -16.90
C ILE A 166 -1.13 0.37 -17.53
N ARG A 167 0.14 0.72 -17.26
CA ARG A 167 0.81 1.80 -17.98
C ARG A 167 1.11 1.38 -19.40
N ILE A 168 0.65 2.17 -20.35
CA ILE A 168 1.04 2.04 -21.74
C ILE A 168 2.46 2.59 -21.88
N THR A 169 3.43 1.71 -22.10
CA THR A 169 4.84 2.06 -22.29
C THR A 169 5.53 1.04 -23.20
N GLU A 170 6.45 1.50 -24.01
CA GLU A 170 7.25 0.64 -24.89
C GLU A 170 8.28 -0.22 -24.12
N LYS A 171 8.53 0.13 -22.85
CA LYS A 171 9.55 -0.56 -22.02
C LYS A 171 9.05 -1.84 -21.36
N ILE A 172 7.74 -2.06 -21.30
CA ILE A 172 7.14 -3.22 -20.62
C ILE A 172 6.46 -4.09 -21.68
N HIS A 173 6.89 -5.34 -21.75
CA HIS A 173 6.34 -6.35 -22.62
C HIS A 173 5.68 -7.46 -21.79
N TYR A 174 4.63 -8.01 -22.31
CA TYR A 174 3.88 -9.12 -21.74
C TYR A 174 3.90 -10.29 -22.70
N GLN A 175 3.94 -11.51 -22.20
CA GLN A 175 3.83 -12.69 -23.03
C GLN A 175 2.35 -12.97 -23.31
N TYR A 176 1.96 -12.85 -24.57
CA TYR A 176 0.63 -13.16 -25.07
C TYR A 176 0.74 -14.10 -26.27
N GLN A 177 0.04 -15.24 -26.22
CA GLN A 177 0.10 -16.28 -27.25
C GLN A 177 1.54 -16.70 -27.63
N GLY A 178 2.41 -16.81 -26.62
CA GLY A 178 3.81 -17.21 -26.80
C GLY A 178 4.76 -16.10 -27.26
N GLN A 179 4.27 -14.92 -27.60
CA GLN A 179 5.07 -13.78 -28.07
C GLN A 179 5.14 -12.65 -27.05
N TRP A 180 6.31 -12.00 -26.94
CA TRP A 180 6.50 -10.81 -26.12
C TRP A 180 6.01 -9.57 -26.87
N GLN A 181 4.98 -8.91 -26.35
CA GLN A 181 4.31 -7.78 -27.00
C GLN A 181 4.02 -6.69 -25.99
N ASN A 182 3.93 -5.44 -26.43
CA ASN A 182 3.45 -4.37 -25.58
C ASN A 182 1.93 -4.44 -25.42
N VAL A 183 1.39 -3.72 -24.44
CA VAL A 183 -0.05 -3.76 -24.12
C VAL A 183 -0.93 -3.23 -25.27
N LYS A 184 -0.44 -2.28 -26.06
CA LYS A 184 -1.19 -1.76 -27.22
C LYS A 184 -1.41 -2.83 -28.27
N ASP A 185 -0.34 -3.57 -28.61
CA ASP A 185 -0.39 -4.62 -29.62
C ASP A 185 -1.29 -5.78 -29.16
N ILE A 186 -1.27 -6.10 -27.86
CA ILE A 186 -2.16 -7.10 -27.29
C ILE A 186 -3.62 -6.63 -27.38
N TYR A 187 -3.90 -5.38 -27.01
CA TYR A 187 -5.25 -4.81 -27.04
C TYR A 187 -5.87 -4.77 -28.44
N GLN A 188 -5.04 -4.56 -29.48
CA GLN A 188 -5.51 -4.58 -30.90
C GLN A 188 -5.87 -5.98 -31.40
N LYS A 189 -5.45 -7.04 -30.70
CA LYS A 189 -5.68 -8.45 -31.08
C LYS A 189 -6.82 -9.12 -30.34
N ILE A 190 -7.38 -8.44 -29.34
CA ILE A 190 -8.53 -8.87 -28.53
C ILE A 190 -9.81 -8.20 -29.02
#